data_96f04c59af07913b69fd81dbd82ede38
#
_entry.id   96f04c59af07913b69fd81dbd82ede38
#
_cell.length_a   1.000
_cell.length_b   1.000
_cell.length_c   1.000
_cell.angle_alpha   90.00
_cell.angle_beta   90.00
_cell.angle_gamma   90.00
#
_symmetry.space_group_name_H-M   'P 1'
#
loop_
_entity.id
_entity.type
_entity.pdbx_description
1 polymer ?
#
loop_
_entity_poly.entity_id
_entity_poly.type
_entity_poly.pdbx_seq_one_letter_code
_entity_poly.pdbx_strand_id
1 'polypeptide(L)'
;IDTLADLFDQAKRVLRNDGTFWLNIGDSYTSGGRKWRAPDSKNKARAMSVRPDTPEGLKPKELIGVPWRLAFALQSRGWYLRSDIIWEKPNCQPESVKDRPTKCHEYLFLFSKNEKYKYYVDAQKGPNGRRVRDVWSINTKANKETSGHFAVYPIELIEPCILFGTNENDLILDPFMGSGSTAVAANRLNRRFVGIELNPDYYQMSINRLCAEGMSVLEDLA
;
A
#
# COMPACT_ATOMS: atom_id res chain seq x y z
N ILE A 1 10.88 -2.83 10.78
CA ILE A 1 11.24 -1.71 9.89
C ILE A 1 12.39 -2.14 8.98
N ASP A 2 13.48 -2.64 9.54
CA ASP A 2 14.72 -2.93 8.79
C ASP A 2 14.51 -3.94 7.66
N THR A 3 13.81 -5.03 7.92
CA THR A 3 13.47 -6.03 6.88
C THR A 3 12.75 -5.43 5.67
N LEU A 4 11.79 -4.51 5.90
CA LEU A 4 11.10 -3.81 4.81
C LEU A 4 12.05 -2.83 4.11
N ALA A 5 12.88 -2.14 4.86
CA ALA A 5 13.86 -1.22 4.28
C ALA A 5 14.88 -1.97 3.41
N ASP A 6 15.35 -3.15 3.85
CA ASP A 6 16.25 -4.02 3.06
C ASP A 6 15.59 -4.48 1.75
N LEU A 7 14.30 -4.84 1.81
CA LEU A 7 13.54 -5.20 0.60
C LEU A 7 13.43 -4.01 -0.35
N PHE A 8 13.11 -2.81 0.17
CA PHE A 8 13.01 -1.62 -0.67
C PHE A 8 14.36 -1.13 -1.21
N ASP A 9 15.48 -1.51 -0.60
CA ASP A 9 16.80 -1.32 -1.22
C ASP A 9 16.95 -2.16 -2.49
N GLN A 10 16.39 -3.39 -2.52
CA GLN A 10 16.35 -4.18 -3.76
C GLN A 10 15.42 -3.56 -4.81
N ALA A 11 14.28 -3.02 -4.40
CA ALA A 11 13.42 -2.26 -5.30
C ALA A 11 14.16 -1.03 -5.86
N LYS A 12 14.92 -0.31 -5.02
CA LYS A 12 15.75 0.83 -5.46
C LYS A 12 16.80 0.41 -6.50
N ARG A 13 17.40 -0.77 -6.35
CA ARG A 13 18.40 -1.30 -7.29
C ARG A 13 17.83 -1.45 -8.70
N VAL A 14 16.61 -1.97 -8.84
CA VAL A 14 15.95 -2.20 -10.14
C VAL A 14 15.18 -1.00 -10.65
N LEU A 15 14.83 -0.04 -9.80
CA LEU A 15 14.14 1.17 -10.20
C LEU A 15 15.03 2.02 -11.11
N ARG A 16 14.47 2.59 -12.16
CA ARG A 16 15.15 3.57 -13.03
C ARG A 16 15.64 4.77 -12.21
N ASN A 17 16.67 5.43 -12.70
CA ASN A 17 17.23 6.62 -12.02
C ASN A 17 16.25 7.78 -11.92
N ASP A 18 15.32 7.90 -12.86
CA ASP A 18 14.25 8.89 -12.92
C ASP A 18 12.90 8.37 -12.40
N GLY A 19 12.88 7.16 -11.80
CA GLY A 19 11.67 6.49 -11.33
C GLY A 19 11.17 6.99 -9.98
N THR A 20 9.90 6.73 -9.72
CA THR A 20 9.20 7.01 -8.45
C THR A 20 8.83 5.73 -7.74
N PHE A 21 8.77 5.79 -6.42
CA PHE A 21 8.29 4.74 -5.56
C PHE A 21 7.16 5.28 -4.68
N TRP A 22 6.02 4.58 -4.69
CA TRP A 22 4.82 4.94 -3.97
C TRP A 22 4.55 3.89 -2.89
N LEU A 23 4.52 4.30 -1.63
CA LEU A 23 4.38 3.42 -0.48
C LEU A 23 3.10 3.72 0.27
N ASN A 24 2.08 2.86 0.11
CA ASN A 24 0.91 2.90 1.00
C ASN A 24 1.18 2.05 2.24
N ILE A 25 1.00 2.65 3.41
CA ILE A 25 1.22 1.96 4.68
C ILE A 25 0.33 2.53 5.78
N GLY A 26 -0.34 1.63 6.49
CA GLY A 26 -1.13 1.93 7.68
C GLY A 26 -0.30 1.88 8.95
N ASP A 27 -0.76 2.59 9.97
CA ASP A 27 -0.18 2.54 11.31
C ASP A 27 -1.00 1.67 12.25
N SER A 28 -0.39 1.23 13.33
CA SER A 28 -0.98 0.36 14.33
C SER A 28 -0.69 0.86 15.73
N TYR A 29 -1.44 0.34 16.69
CA TYR A 29 -1.25 0.58 18.12
C TYR A 29 -0.69 -0.64 18.81
N THR A 30 0.10 -0.43 19.87
CA THR A 30 0.55 -1.49 20.76
C THR A 30 -0.64 -2.13 21.48
N SER A 31 -0.51 -3.40 21.85
CA SER A 31 -1.63 -4.26 22.31
C SER A 31 -2.29 -3.89 23.63
N GLY A 32 -1.82 -2.85 24.32
CA GLY A 32 -2.37 -2.45 25.62
C GLY A 32 -2.24 -3.48 26.73
N GLY A 33 -1.24 -4.36 26.68
CA GLY A 33 -0.95 -5.39 27.68
C GLY A 33 -1.86 -6.62 27.63
N ARG A 34 -2.76 -6.72 26.67
CA ARG A 34 -3.58 -7.95 26.50
C ARG A 34 -2.76 -8.98 25.71
N LYS A 35 -2.41 -10.09 26.35
CA LYS A 35 -1.68 -11.20 25.71
C LYS A 35 -2.57 -12.14 24.89
N TRP A 36 -3.86 -12.23 25.23
CA TRP A 36 -4.79 -13.15 24.60
C TRP A 36 -5.96 -12.43 23.92
N ARG A 37 -6.45 -13.00 22.84
CA ARG A 37 -7.65 -12.58 22.13
C ARG A 37 -8.54 -13.80 21.92
N ALA A 38 -9.84 -13.66 22.23
CA ALA A 38 -10.80 -14.70 21.89
C ALA A 38 -10.79 -15.00 20.39
N PRO A 39 -10.87 -16.28 19.98
CA PRO A 39 -11.02 -16.62 18.57
C PRO A 39 -12.20 -15.89 17.95
N ASP A 40 -11.98 -15.28 16.80
CA ASP A 40 -13.03 -14.61 16.04
C ASP A 40 -13.64 -15.64 15.07
N SER A 41 -14.80 -16.21 15.44
CA SER A 41 -15.48 -17.23 14.62
C SER A 41 -15.95 -16.70 13.25
N LYS A 42 -16.13 -15.39 13.13
CA LYS A 42 -16.56 -14.73 11.88
C LYS A 42 -15.38 -14.39 10.98
N ASN A 43 -14.18 -14.38 11.52
CA ASN A 43 -13.00 -13.93 10.81
C ASN A 43 -11.75 -14.72 11.21
N LYS A 44 -11.53 -15.85 10.50
CA LYS A 44 -10.41 -16.76 10.75
C LYS A 44 -9.03 -16.09 10.62
N ALA A 45 -8.87 -15.07 9.79
CA ALA A 45 -7.62 -14.35 9.65
C ALA A 45 -7.31 -13.43 10.85
N ARG A 46 -8.30 -13.14 11.70
CA ARG A 46 -8.11 -12.50 13.00
C ARG A 46 -7.84 -13.48 14.13
N ALA A 47 -7.67 -14.75 13.81
CA ALA A 47 -7.44 -15.85 14.78
C ALA A 47 -6.04 -15.86 15.41
N MET A 48 -5.32 -14.74 15.43
CA MET A 48 -4.13 -14.63 16.28
C MET A 48 -4.55 -14.72 17.75
N SER A 49 -4.40 -15.91 18.32
CA SER A 49 -4.66 -16.18 19.74
C SER A 49 -3.68 -15.44 20.66
N VAL A 50 -2.52 -15.04 20.13
CA VAL A 50 -1.47 -14.32 20.86
C VAL A 50 -1.24 -12.98 20.18
N ARG A 51 -1.29 -11.91 20.95
CA ARG A 51 -0.87 -10.58 20.47
C ARG A 51 0.63 -10.44 20.66
N PRO A 52 1.33 -9.82 19.71
CA PRO A 52 2.76 -9.55 19.89
C PRO A 52 2.97 -8.68 21.12
N ASP A 53 4.10 -8.90 21.79
CA ASP A 53 4.52 -8.03 22.89
C ASP A 53 4.71 -6.59 22.40
N THR A 54 4.58 -5.66 23.34
CA THR A 54 4.87 -4.25 23.03
C THR A 54 6.34 -4.13 22.64
N PRO A 55 6.65 -3.55 21.46
CA PRO A 55 8.03 -3.36 21.04
C PRO A 55 8.83 -2.56 22.08
N GLU A 56 10.13 -2.84 22.17
CA GLU A 56 11.04 -2.12 23.05
C GLU A 56 10.98 -0.61 22.76
N GLY A 57 11.00 0.20 23.85
CA GLY A 57 10.91 1.65 23.78
C GLY A 57 9.51 2.22 23.57
N LEU A 58 8.46 1.37 23.45
CA LEU A 58 7.07 1.78 23.38
C LEU A 58 6.28 1.39 24.62
N LYS A 59 5.18 2.08 24.87
CA LYS A 59 4.26 1.82 25.99
C LYS A 59 2.99 1.11 25.50
N PRO A 60 2.23 0.43 26.36
CA PRO A 60 0.91 -0.07 26.05
C PRO A 60 -0.03 1.03 25.53
N LYS A 61 -0.84 0.75 24.50
CA LYS A 61 -1.77 1.66 23.84
C LYS A 61 -1.14 2.82 23.04
N GLU A 62 0.15 2.79 22.82
CA GLU A 62 0.85 3.82 22.08
C GLU A 62 0.74 3.59 20.57
N LEU A 63 0.59 4.65 19.78
CA LEU A 63 0.70 4.59 18.33
C LEU A 63 2.14 4.27 17.96
N ILE A 64 2.34 3.21 17.16
CA ILE A 64 3.70 2.72 16.86
C ILE A 64 4.46 3.67 15.96
N GLY A 65 3.76 4.36 15.05
CA GLY A 65 4.38 5.26 14.09
C GLY A 65 5.09 4.52 12.94
N VAL A 66 4.62 3.31 12.59
CA VAL A 66 5.21 2.47 11.54
C VAL A 66 5.46 3.22 10.24
N PRO A 67 4.49 4.01 9.69
CA PRO A 67 4.67 4.73 8.44
C PRO A 67 5.88 5.66 8.45
N TRP A 68 5.96 6.51 9.46
CA TRP A 68 7.03 7.50 9.57
C TRP A 68 8.38 6.88 9.95
N ARG A 69 8.39 5.85 10.78
CA ARG A 69 9.61 5.10 11.08
C ARG A 69 10.20 4.46 9.83
N LEU A 70 9.36 3.88 8.97
CA LEU A 70 9.82 3.31 7.70
C LEU A 70 10.22 4.42 6.72
N ALA A 71 9.47 5.51 6.63
CA ALA A 71 9.82 6.64 5.76
C ALA A 71 11.19 7.23 6.10
N PHE A 72 11.49 7.44 7.39
CA PHE A 72 12.79 7.93 7.83
C PHE A 72 13.92 6.91 7.63
N ALA A 73 13.64 5.61 7.84
CA ALA A 73 14.61 4.56 7.54
C ALA A 73 14.97 4.53 6.05
N LEU A 74 14.00 4.67 5.16
CA LEU A 74 14.24 4.76 3.71
C LEU A 74 15.01 6.04 3.34
N GLN A 75 14.64 7.17 3.95
CA GLN A 75 15.35 8.43 3.74
C GLN A 75 16.82 8.33 4.15
N SER A 76 17.12 7.71 5.29
CA SER A 76 18.51 7.50 5.75
C SER A 76 19.31 6.56 4.85
N ARG A 77 18.63 5.69 4.07
CA ARG A 77 19.20 4.81 3.03
C ARG A 77 19.30 5.48 1.65
N GLY A 78 19.13 6.80 1.61
CA GLY A 78 19.33 7.63 0.41
C GLY A 78 18.14 7.66 -0.55
N TRP A 79 16.93 7.30 -0.12
CA TRP A 79 15.72 7.65 -0.84
C TRP A 79 15.38 9.14 -0.63
N TYR A 80 14.87 9.80 -1.65
CA TYR A 80 14.31 11.13 -1.52
C TYR A 80 12.85 11.02 -1.13
N LEU A 81 12.49 11.33 0.10
CA LEU A 81 11.09 11.47 0.53
C LEU A 81 10.53 12.77 -0.04
N ARG A 82 9.57 12.66 -0.95
CA ARG A 82 9.06 13.81 -1.74
C ARG A 82 7.73 14.34 -1.26
N SER A 83 6.85 13.46 -0.77
CA SER A 83 5.55 13.85 -0.23
C SER A 83 5.00 12.77 0.71
N ASP A 84 4.19 13.23 1.64
CA ASP A 84 3.34 12.45 2.54
C ASP A 84 1.87 12.73 2.18
N ILE A 85 1.28 11.84 1.44
CA ILE A 85 -0.11 11.96 1.03
C ILE A 85 -0.99 11.24 2.05
N ILE A 86 -2.09 11.87 2.44
CA ILE A 86 -3.09 11.29 3.32
C ILE A 86 -4.18 10.64 2.46
N TRP A 87 -4.28 9.32 2.52
CA TRP A 87 -5.48 8.63 2.05
C TRP A 87 -6.54 8.65 3.15
N GLU A 88 -7.46 9.58 3.04
CA GLU A 88 -8.65 9.65 3.88
C GLU A 88 -9.67 8.61 3.43
N LYS A 89 -10.24 7.87 4.39
CA LYS A 89 -11.24 6.82 4.19
C LYS A 89 -12.58 7.28 4.76
N PRO A 90 -13.47 7.95 4.00
CA PRO A 90 -14.74 8.46 4.52
C PRO A 90 -15.62 7.37 5.14
N ASN A 91 -15.51 6.14 4.64
CA ASN A 91 -16.23 4.96 5.12
C ASN A 91 -15.36 4.05 6.01
N CYS A 92 -14.45 4.60 6.81
CA CYS A 92 -13.61 3.83 7.71
C CYS A 92 -14.45 2.97 8.68
N GLN A 93 -13.90 1.82 9.07
CA GLN A 93 -14.58 0.94 10.01
C GLN A 93 -14.64 1.59 11.40
N PRO A 94 -15.78 1.52 12.10
CA PRO A 94 -15.90 2.05 13.45
C PRO A 94 -14.98 1.30 14.41
N GLU A 95 -14.37 2.03 15.33
CA GLU A 95 -13.55 1.47 16.39
C GLU A 95 -14.30 1.56 17.74
N SER A 96 -14.18 0.54 18.57
CA SER A 96 -14.76 0.55 19.93
C SER A 96 -13.93 1.32 20.95
N VAL A 97 -12.86 1.97 20.52
CA VAL A 97 -11.94 2.73 21.37
C VAL A 97 -12.61 4.05 21.80
N LYS A 98 -12.41 4.44 23.08
CA LYS A 98 -13.06 5.60 23.69
C LYS A 98 -12.09 6.70 24.14
N ASP A 99 -10.80 6.46 24.03
CA ASP A 99 -9.72 7.33 24.55
C ASP A 99 -8.88 8.00 23.43
N ARG A 100 -9.34 7.90 22.18
CA ARG A 100 -8.79 8.59 21.01
C ARG A 100 -9.79 8.64 19.86
N PRO A 101 -9.61 9.51 18.87
CA PRO A 101 -10.42 9.50 17.65
C PRO A 101 -10.26 8.18 16.88
N THR A 102 -11.31 7.80 16.14
CA THR A 102 -11.28 6.70 15.17
C THR A 102 -10.28 7.01 14.06
N LYS A 103 -9.43 6.05 13.71
CA LYS A 103 -8.44 6.20 12.66
C LYS A 103 -9.09 5.98 11.28
N CYS A 104 -9.17 7.03 10.48
CA CYS A 104 -9.82 7.03 9.17
C CYS A 104 -8.86 7.37 8.04
N HIS A 105 -7.56 7.20 8.21
CA HIS A 105 -6.58 7.44 7.15
C HIS A 105 -5.42 6.46 7.18
N GLU A 106 -4.75 6.36 6.04
CA GLU A 106 -3.42 5.78 5.88
C GLU A 106 -2.50 6.77 5.19
N TYR A 107 -1.20 6.51 5.24
CA TYR A 107 -0.20 7.28 4.52
C TYR A 107 0.09 6.66 3.17
N LEU A 108 0.30 7.51 2.18
CA LEU A 108 0.83 7.18 0.89
C LEU A 108 2.05 8.08 0.64
N PHE A 109 3.24 7.53 0.80
CA PHE A 109 4.46 8.29 0.60
C PHE A 109 4.91 8.23 -0.86
N LEU A 110 5.34 9.37 -1.38
CA LEU A 110 6.06 9.46 -2.63
C LEU A 110 7.56 9.54 -2.35
N PHE A 111 8.30 8.61 -2.90
CA PHE A 111 9.75 8.62 -2.93
C PHE A 111 10.29 8.69 -4.35
N SER A 112 11.51 9.17 -4.49
CA SER A 112 12.29 9.05 -5.72
C SER A 112 13.69 8.50 -5.44
N LYS A 113 14.29 7.89 -6.47
CA LYS A 113 15.65 7.36 -6.37
C LYS A 113 16.68 8.48 -6.34
N ASN A 114 16.44 9.56 -7.09
CA ASN A 114 17.32 10.70 -7.24
C ASN A 114 16.54 12.02 -7.06
N GLU A 115 17.27 13.12 -6.92
CA GLU A 115 16.69 14.47 -6.84
C GLU A 115 15.84 14.79 -8.08
N LYS A 116 16.36 14.47 -9.28
CA LYS A 116 15.65 14.64 -10.54
C LYS A 116 14.93 13.35 -10.91
N TYR A 117 13.62 13.41 -11.02
CA TYR A 117 12.76 12.27 -11.33
C TYR A 117 11.57 12.70 -12.20
N LYS A 118 10.91 11.73 -12.81
CA LYS A 118 9.72 11.97 -13.62
C LYS A 118 8.50 12.16 -12.74
N TYR A 119 7.80 13.26 -12.93
CA TYR A 119 6.51 13.52 -12.30
C TYR A 119 5.63 14.34 -13.25
N TYR A 120 4.58 13.70 -13.75
CA TYR A 120 3.66 14.26 -14.75
C TYR A 120 2.50 14.99 -14.06
N VAL A 121 2.76 16.18 -13.56
CA VAL A 121 1.83 16.98 -12.75
C VAL A 121 0.49 17.26 -13.43
N ASP A 122 0.44 17.24 -14.74
CA ASP A 122 -0.75 17.49 -15.54
C ASP A 122 -1.47 16.22 -16.00
N ALA A 123 -0.96 15.04 -15.66
CA ALA A 123 -1.57 13.76 -16.03
C ALA A 123 -2.94 13.54 -15.35
N GLN A 124 -3.16 14.19 -14.23
CA GLN A 124 -4.46 14.21 -13.54
C GLN A 124 -4.70 15.57 -12.91
N LYS A 125 -5.95 16.02 -12.96
CA LYS A 125 -6.38 17.26 -12.29
C LYS A 125 -7.29 16.95 -11.12
N GLY A 126 -7.18 17.72 -10.08
CA GLY A 126 -8.10 17.75 -8.96
C GLY A 126 -9.39 18.53 -9.31
N PRO A 127 -10.25 18.75 -8.31
CA PRO A 127 -11.47 19.51 -8.48
C PRO A 127 -11.21 20.90 -9.12
N ASN A 128 -12.11 21.30 -10.03
CA ASN A 128 -12.04 22.57 -10.76
C ASN A 128 -10.75 22.75 -11.60
N GLY A 129 -10.17 21.66 -12.12
CA GLY A 129 -8.97 21.70 -12.96
C GLY A 129 -7.68 22.10 -12.24
N ARG A 130 -7.70 22.18 -10.92
CA ARG A 130 -6.53 22.50 -10.09
C ARG A 130 -5.59 21.30 -9.96
N ARG A 131 -4.36 21.54 -9.54
CA ARG A 131 -3.42 20.46 -9.18
C ARG A 131 -4.00 19.60 -8.06
N VAL A 132 -3.76 18.31 -8.14
CA VAL A 132 -4.11 17.36 -7.07
C VAL A 132 -3.35 17.75 -5.80
N ARG A 133 -4.05 17.76 -4.68
CA ARG A 133 -3.48 18.05 -3.37
C ARG A 133 -3.06 16.76 -2.69
N ASP A 134 -2.50 16.86 -1.51
CA ASP A 134 -1.93 15.80 -0.69
C ASP A 134 -2.91 15.10 0.26
N VAL A 135 -4.21 15.43 0.21
CA VAL A 135 -5.28 14.70 0.90
C VAL A 135 -6.24 14.13 -0.13
N TRP A 136 -6.30 12.79 -0.20
CA TRP A 136 -7.12 12.03 -1.13
C TRP A 136 -8.25 11.33 -0.39
N SER A 137 -9.47 11.80 -0.60
CA SER A 137 -10.68 11.23 0.00
C SER A 137 -11.23 10.14 -0.91
N ILE A 138 -10.93 8.87 -0.59
CA ILE A 138 -11.27 7.71 -1.40
C ILE A 138 -11.86 6.61 -0.50
N ASN A 139 -13.08 6.17 -0.81
CA ASN A 139 -13.73 5.11 -0.07
C ASN A 139 -12.99 3.77 -0.19
N THR A 140 -12.92 3.03 0.90
CA THR A 140 -12.56 1.61 0.83
C THR A 140 -13.67 0.84 0.12
N LYS A 141 -13.29 -0.07 -0.79
CA LYS A 141 -14.23 -0.97 -1.45
C LYS A 141 -14.14 -2.35 -0.82
N ALA A 142 -15.27 -2.86 -0.33
CA ALA A 142 -15.39 -4.27 -0.02
C ALA A 142 -15.45 -5.03 -1.35
N ASN A 143 -14.40 -5.73 -1.70
CA ASN A 143 -14.41 -6.56 -2.90
C ASN A 143 -15.16 -7.86 -2.57
N LYS A 144 -16.35 -8.05 -3.15
CA LYS A 144 -17.16 -9.27 -2.96
C LYS A 144 -16.45 -10.53 -3.50
N GLU A 145 -15.55 -10.35 -4.46
CA GLU A 145 -14.79 -11.44 -5.09
C GLU A 145 -13.61 -11.92 -4.23
N THR A 146 -13.18 -11.11 -3.27
CA THR A 146 -12.08 -11.43 -2.37
C THR A 146 -12.59 -11.75 -0.96
N SER A 147 -13.57 -12.67 -0.85
CA SER A 147 -14.09 -13.11 0.46
C SER A 147 -12.94 -13.67 1.32
N GLY A 148 -12.45 -12.84 2.25
CA GLY A 148 -11.32 -13.18 3.13
C GLY A 148 -10.13 -12.21 3.09
N HIS A 149 -10.04 -11.30 2.13
CA HIS A 149 -8.98 -10.30 2.02
C HIS A 149 -9.29 -9.03 2.81
N PHE A 150 -8.38 -8.69 3.71
CA PHE A 150 -8.59 -7.63 4.69
C PHE A 150 -7.91 -6.29 4.37
N ALA A 151 -7.06 -6.21 3.37
CA ALA A 151 -6.22 -5.05 3.13
C ALA A 151 -6.03 -4.75 1.63
N VAL A 152 -7.12 -4.73 0.87
CA VAL A 152 -7.07 -4.36 -0.55
C VAL A 152 -7.35 -2.87 -0.68
N TYR A 153 -6.37 -2.12 -1.20
CA TYR A 153 -6.62 -0.74 -1.57
C TYR A 153 -7.43 -0.64 -2.88
N PRO A 154 -8.28 0.38 -3.04
CA PRO A 154 -9.06 0.57 -4.25
C PRO A 154 -8.17 0.98 -5.42
N ILE A 155 -8.57 0.63 -6.64
CA ILE A 155 -7.86 0.99 -7.88
C ILE A 155 -7.71 2.51 -7.99
N GLU A 156 -8.72 3.25 -7.57
CA GLU A 156 -8.75 4.72 -7.56
C GLU A 156 -7.63 5.37 -6.73
N LEU A 157 -7.04 4.63 -5.78
CA LEU A 157 -5.87 5.10 -5.03
C LEU A 157 -4.59 4.97 -5.85
N ILE A 158 -4.49 3.96 -6.70
CA ILE A 158 -3.26 3.61 -7.42
C ILE A 158 -3.18 4.29 -8.79
N GLU A 159 -4.31 4.50 -9.46
CA GLU A 159 -4.34 5.17 -10.77
C GLU A 159 -3.58 6.51 -10.78
N PRO A 160 -3.79 7.43 -9.81
CA PRO A 160 -3.01 8.66 -9.74
C PRO A 160 -1.50 8.43 -9.62
N CYS A 161 -1.09 7.44 -8.81
CA CYS A 161 0.32 7.13 -8.62
C CYS A 161 0.98 6.69 -9.93
N ILE A 162 0.27 5.86 -10.70
CA ILE A 162 0.72 5.38 -12.01
C ILE A 162 0.80 6.55 -13.00
N LEU A 163 -0.26 7.35 -13.09
CA LEU A 163 -0.34 8.49 -14.02
C LEU A 163 0.74 9.54 -13.75
N PHE A 164 1.00 9.86 -12.47
CA PHE A 164 2.02 10.83 -12.12
C PHE A 164 3.45 10.31 -12.31
N GLY A 165 3.67 9.00 -12.18
CA GLY A 165 5.02 8.43 -12.20
C GLY A 165 5.45 7.82 -13.53
N THR A 166 4.53 7.58 -14.47
CA THR A 166 4.82 6.76 -15.68
C THR A 166 4.13 7.28 -16.94
N ASN A 167 4.71 6.91 -18.10
CA ASN A 167 4.06 6.98 -19.41
C ASN A 167 3.45 5.63 -19.80
N GLU A 168 2.65 5.62 -20.85
CA GLU A 168 2.21 4.38 -21.49
C GLU A 168 3.40 3.48 -21.86
N ASN A 169 3.21 2.17 -21.74
CA ASN A 169 4.22 1.13 -21.94
C ASN A 169 5.39 1.13 -20.93
N ASP A 170 5.45 2.05 -19.95
CA ASP A 170 6.39 1.94 -18.85
C ASP A 170 6.08 0.68 -17.99
N LEU A 171 7.09 0.17 -17.28
CA LEU A 171 6.98 -1.01 -16.44
C LEU A 171 6.77 -0.61 -14.98
N ILE A 172 5.78 -1.21 -14.34
CA ILE A 172 5.44 -1.05 -12.93
C ILE A 172 5.83 -2.33 -12.20
N LEU A 173 6.45 -2.18 -11.03
CA LEU A 173 6.75 -3.28 -10.11
C LEU A 173 5.91 -3.14 -8.85
N ASP A 174 5.19 -4.20 -8.47
CA ASP A 174 4.55 -4.33 -7.17
C ASP A 174 5.08 -5.58 -6.46
N PRO A 175 5.98 -5.42 -5.46
CA PRO A 175 6.56 -6.55 -4.74
C PRO A 175 5.61 -7.16 -3.69
N PHE A 176 4.41 -6.62 -3.52
CA PHE A 176 3.36 -7.08 -2.62
C PHE A 176 2.00 -7.09 -3.32
N MET A 177 1.93 -7.74 -4.48
CA MET A 177 0.82 -7.61 -5.43
C MET A 177 -0.55 -8.00 -4.84
N GLY A 178 -0.59 -8.91 -3.86
CA GLY A 178 -1.83 -9.38 -3.26
C GLY A 178 -2.82 -9.89 -4.31
N SER A 179 -4.03 -9.36 -4.31
CA SER A 179 -5.08 -9.70 -5.28
C SER A 179 -4.98 -8.95 -6.63
N GLY A 180 -3.86 -8.31 -6.94
CA GLY A 180 -3.57 -7.74 -8.25
C GLY A 180 -4.17 -6.36 -8.55
N SER A 181 -4.49 -5.53 -7.56
CA SER A 181 -5.08 -4.20 -7.80
C SER A 181 -4.16 -3.29 -8.62
N THR A 182 -2.85 -3.30 -8.33
CA THR A 182 -1.85 -2.56 -9.10
C THR A 182 -1.78 -3.03 -10.55
N ALA A 183 -1.80 -4.35 -10.76
CA ALA A 183 -1.72 -4.93 -12.10
C ALA A 183 -2.95 -4.56 -12.95
N VAL A 184 -4.15 -4.61 -12.37
CA VAL A 184 -5.39 -4.16 -13.04
C VAL A 184 -5.32 -2.68 -13.40
N ALA A 185 -4.88 -1.83 -12.46
CA ALA A 185 -4.72 -0.40 -12.72
C ALA A 185 -3.69 -0.12 -13.84
N ALA A 186 -2.55 -0.82 -13.80
CA ALA A 186 -1.50 -0.72 -14.82
C ALA A 186 -2.04 -1.08 -16.21
N ASN A 187 -2.76 -2.21 -16.32
CA ASN A 187 -3.35 -2.65 -17.57
C ASN A 187 -4.34 -1.64 -18.14
N ARG A 188 -5.29 -1.18 -17.32
CA ARG A 188 -6.30 -0.20 -17.74
C ARG A 188 -5.69 1.11 -18.22
N LEU A 189 -4.50 1.44 -17.74
CA LEU A 189 -3.75 2.63 -18.11
C LEU A 189 -2.69 2.37 -19.19
N ASN A 190 -2.68 1.21 -19.87
CA ASN A 190 -1.71 0.81 -20.88
C ASN A 190 -0.26 0.77 -20.36
N ARG A 191 -0.05 0.33 -19.11
CA ARG A 191 1.29 0.09 -18.54
C ARG A 191 1.54 -1.41 -18.43
N ARG A 192 2.81 -1.80 -18.59
CA ARG A 192 3.25 -3.16 -18.26
C ARG A 192 3.45 -3.30 -16.77
N PHE A 193 3.37 -4.49 -16.25
CA PHE A 193 3.60 -4.72 -14.82
C PHE A 193 4.37 -6.01 -14.56
N VAL A 194 5.03 -6.05 -13.41
CA VAL A 194 5.57 -7.23 -12.75
C VAL A 194 5.03 -7.21 -11.33
N GLY A 195 4.41 -8.31 -10.90
CA GLY A 195 3.90 -8.49 -9.55
C GLY A 195 4.60 -9.65 -8.86
N ILE A 196 4.82 -9.53 -7.55
CA ILE A 196 5.35 -10.60 -6.71
C ILE A 196 4.34 -10.83 -5.58
N GLU A 197 3.98 -12.11 -5.37
CA GLU A 197 3.08 -12.51 -4.28
C GLU A 197 3.56 -13.84 -3.70
N LEU A 198 3.72 -13.89 -2.37
CA LEU A 198 4.20 -15.09 -1.66
C LEU A 198 3.09 -16.05 -1.28
N ASN A 199 1.86 -15.54 -1.11
CA ASN A 199 0.71 -16.36 -0.74
C ASN A 199 0.09 -16.97 -2.00
N PRO A 200 0.09 -18.31 -2.16
CA PRO A 200 -0.42 -18.96 -3.37
C PRO A 200 -1.92 -18.69 -3.60
N ASP A 201 -2.73 -18.55 -2.54
CA ASP A 201 -4.15 -18.23 -2.70
C ASP A 201 -4.34 -16.83 -3.28
N TYR A 202 -3.55 -15.86 -2.83
CA TYR A 202 -3.58 -14.49 -3.32
C TYR A 202 -3.04 -14.38 -4.75
N TYR A 203 -1.97 -15.13 -5.02
CA TYR A 203 -1.45 -15.26 -6.36
C TYR A 203 -2.53 -15.79 -7.33
N GLN A 204 -3.20 -16.92 -7.00
CA GLN A 204 -4.26 -17.46 -7.84
C GLN A 204 -5.44 -16.49 -8.01
N MET A 205 -5.80 -15.74 -6.96
CA MET A 205 -6.83 -14.70 -7.05
C MET A 205 -6.42 -13.60 -8.02
N SER A 206 -5.16 -13.17 -8.00
CA SER A 206 -4.66 -12.14 -8.91
C SER A 206 -4.71 -12.61 -10.37
N ILE A 207 -4.29 -13.85 -10.63
CA ILE A 207 -4.35 -14.45 -11.97
C ILE A 207 -5.80 -14.50 -12.50
N ASN A 208 -6.73 -15.01 -11.69
CA ASN A 208 -8.14 -15.09 -12.07
C ASN A 208 -8.73 -13.71 -12.38
N ARG A 209 -8.37 -12.71 -11.57
CA ARG A 209 -8.81 -11.33 -11.78
C ARG A 209 -8.23 -10.71 -13.04
N LEU A 210 -6.96 -10.94 -13.32
CA LEU A 210 -6.30 -10.44 -14.53
C LEU A 210 -6.87 -11.09 -15.80
N CYS A 211 -7.11 -12.41 -15.76
CA CYS A 211 -7.79 -13.12 -16.85
C CYS A 211 -9.20 -12.56 -17.09
N ALA A 212 -9.96 -12.25 -16.04
CA ALA A 212 -11.28 -11.63 -16.16
C ALA A 212 -11.23 -10.22 -16.81
N GLU A 213 -10.14 -9.50 -16.65
CA GLU A 213 -9.85 -8.21 -17.34
C GLU A 213 -9.30 -8.42 -18.78
N GLY A 214 -9.28 -9.66 -19.28
CA GLY A 214 -8.83 -9.99 -20.65
C GLY A 214 -7.31 -9.99 -20.82
N MET A 215 -6.54 -10.11 -19.75
CA MET A 215 -5.08 -10.12 -19.78
C MET A 215 -4.52 -11.53 -19.96
N SER A 216 -3.47 -11.65 -20.78
CA SER A 216 -2.59 -12.83 -20.77
C SER A 216 -1.48 -12.60 -19.75
N VAL A 217 -1.31 -13.52 -18.81
CA VAL A 217 -0.29 -13.45 -17.77
C VAL A 217 0.81 -14.46 -18.13
N LEU A 218 2.06 -14.00 -18.15
CA LEU A 218 3.23 -14.88 -18.19
C LEU A 218 3.62 -15.18 -16.74
N GLU A 219 3.66 -16.46 -16.39
CA GLU A 219 4.00 -16.91 -15.06
C GLU A 219 5.44 -17.41 -15.04
N ASP A 220 6.28 -16.78 -14.21
CA ASP A 220 7.57 -17.33 -13.82
C ASP A 220 7.40 -17.93 -12.41
N LEU A 221 7.29 -19.23 -12.34
CA LEU A 221 7.30 -19.99 -11.09
C LEU A 221 8.77 -20.21 -10.71
N ALA A 222 9.28 -19.37 -9.80
CA ALA A 222 10.62 -19.53 -9.21
C ALA A 222 10.64 -20.64 -8.15
#